data_c107b0d5ec4a491c87e7801879ca346c
#
_entry.id   c107b0d5ec4a491c87e7801879ca346c
#
_cell.length_a   1.000
_cell.length_b   1.000
_cell.length_c   1.000
_cell.angle_alpha   90.00
_cell.angle_beta   90.00
_cell.angle_gamma   90.00
#
_symmetry.space_group_name_H-M   'P 1'
#
loop_
_entity.id
_entity.type
_entity.pdbx_description
1 polymer ?
#
loop_
_entity_poly.entity_id
_entity_poly.type
_entity_poly.pdbx_seq_one_letter_code
_entity_poly.pdbx_strand_id
1 'polypeptide(L)'
;MASSSKNVRQSRLDKASKRSQSGTVSLPLNRNLFSLPARLLLAVIASLWGMIAMPSRGQELPSLINVVDYSKLIPLLPDAPAGWTADKPEGSTTDVGGFKLTNVHRDYRKGEGDKVPTTAISILDSAANPDYVEATTAAWNFTTSSTEGYSKAVTVDGNPGFETFENEGKHGTLWIMVAKRYFLQIETQQQEPAALQEWAKRVDVKKLAAIK
;
A
#
# COMPACT_ATOMS: atom_id res chain seq x y z
N MET A 1 -44.50 64.27 -11.82
CA MET A 1 -43.72 65.11 -12.76
C MET A 1 -42.54 64.30 -13.10
N ALA A 2 -42.59 63.65 -14.24
CA ALA A 2 -41.97 63.98 -15.49
C ALA A 2 -40.43 63.74 -15.37
N SER A 3 -39.76 62.97 -16.14
CA SER A 3 -39.81 62.51 -17.49
C SER A 3 -38.38 62.04 -17.83
N SER A 4 -38.31 60.87 -18.40
CA SER A 4 -37.85 60.61 -19.77
C SER A 4 -36.34 60.48 -19.91
N SER A 5 -35.85 59.35 -20.31
CA SER A 5 -35.81 58.79 -21.66
C SER A 5 -34.48 58.97 -22.40
N LYS A 6 -34.10 57.86 -23.00
CA LYS A 6 -33.35 57.64 -24.27
C LYS A 6 -31.90 57.25 -24.10
N ASN A 7 -31.59 55.95 -24.36
CA ASN A 7 -31.47 55.33 -25.68
C ASN A 7 -30.33 55.90 -26.54
N VAL A 8 -29.40 55.07 -26.92
CA VAL A 8 -29.03 54.85 -28.33
C VAL A 8 -27.57 54.42 -28.56
N ARG A 9 -27.41 53.18 -29.08
CA ARG A 9 -26.52 52.68 -30.17
C ARG A 9 -25.01 52.57 -29.92
N GLN A 10 -24.56 51.35 -29.95
CA GLN A 10 -23.97 50.63 -31.12
C GLN A 10 -22.77 51.34 -31.76
N SER A 11 -21.61 50.69 -31.70
CA SER A 11 -20.91 50.19 -32.90
C SER A 11 -19.57 49.58 -32.54
N ARG A 12 -19.41 48.34 -32.88
CA ARG A 12 -18.35 47.74 -33.72
C ARG A 12 -16.99 48.41 -33.68
N LEU A 13 -15.97 47.61 -33.32
CA LEU A 13 -14.91 47.26 -34.29
C LEU A 13 -13.95 46.22 -33.68
N ASP A 14 -13.78 45.20 -34.43
CA ASP A 14 -12.80 44.11 -34.33
C ASP A 14 -11.38 44.65 -34.14
N LYS A 15 -10.62 44.05 -33.29
CA LYS A 15 -9.18 43.83 -33.54
C LYS A 15 -8.70 42.55 -32.89
N ALA A 16 -8.45 41.60 -33.76
CA ALA A 16 -7.72 40.39 -33.48
C ALA A 16 -6.36 40.73 -32.86
N SER A 17 -6.09 40.18 -31.68
CA SER A 17 -4.74 40.07 -31.19
C SER A 17 -4.50 38.58 -30.87
N LYS A 18 -3.74 37.96 -31.75
CA LYS A 18 -3.12 36.66 -31.56
C LYS A 18 -2.35 36.69 -30.25
N ARG A 19 -2.83 35.95 -29.25
CA ARG A 19 -2.03 35.62 -28.08
C ARG A 19 -1.68 34.15 -28.17
N SER A 20 -0.40 33.91 -28.40
CA SER A 20 0.31 32.65 -28.27
C SER A 20 -0.11 31.95 -26.98
N GLN A 21 -0.85 30.86 -27.12
CA GLN A 21 -1.07 29.95 -26.03
C GLN A 21 0.14 29.00 -25.95
N SER A 22 1.03 29.26 -25.00
CA SER A 22 1.94 28.27 -24.51
C SER A 22 1.10 27.23 -23.73
N GLY A 23 0.77 26.14 -24.40
CA GLY A 23 0.09 25.00 -23.80
C GLY A 23 1.00 24.35 -22.80
N THR A 24 0.82 24.68 -21.54
CA THR A 24 1.29 23.82 -20.44
C THR A 24 0.39 22.58 -20.43
N VAL A 25 0.92 21.48 -20.95
CA VAL A 25 0.27 20.17 -20.82
C VAL A 25 0.40 19.77 -19.36
N SER A 26 -0.58 20.12 -18.55
CA SER A 26 -0.79 19.54 -17.25
C SER A 26 -1.37 18.13 -17.49
N LEU A 27 -0.52 17.13 -17.37
CA LEU A 27 -0.95 15.74 -17.25
C LEU A 27 -1.79 15.64 -15.96
N PRO A 28 -3.03 15.16 -16.02
CA PRO A 28 -3.78 14.87 -14.80
C PRO A 28 -3.06 13.75 -14.07
N LEU A 29 -2.44 14.04 -12.92
CA LEU A 29 -2.06 13.01 -11.97
C LEU A 29 -3.34 12.27 -11.58
N ASN A 30 -3.42 11.04 -12.03
CA ASN A 30 -4.54 10.15 -11.72
C ASN A 30 -4.47 9.81 -10.22
N ARG A 31 -5.21 10.56 -9.40
CA ARG A 31 -5.25 10.52 -7.94
C ARG A 31 -5.77 9.18 -7.35
N ASN A 32 -6.13 8.23 -8.21
CA ASN A 32 -6.80 6.99 -7.80
C ASN A 32 -5.88 5.75 -7.79
N LEU A 33 -4.55 5.91 -7.92
CA LEU A 33 -3.64 4.76 -7.95
C LEU A 33 -3.32 4.16 -6.56
N PHE A 34 -3.70 4.83 -5.46
CA PHE A 34 -3.34 4.39 -4.11
C PHE A 34 -4.52 3.97 -3.22
N SER A 35 -5.76 4.11 -3.69
CA SER A 35 -6.94 3.68 -2.92
C SER A 35 -7.50 2.35 -3.38
N LEU A 36 -6.65 1.34 -3.55
CA LEU A 36 -7.12 -0.01 -3.81
C LEU A 36 -7.37 -0.70 -2.47
N PRO A 37 -8.61 -1.13 -2.19
CA PRO A 37 -8.89 -1.92 -1.00
C PRO A 37 -8.03 -3.19 -1.03
N ALA A 38 -7.62 -3.70 0.14
CA ALA A 38 -6.74 -4.87 0.31
C ALA A 38 -7.12 -6.09 -0.56
N ARG A 39 -8.38 -6.16 -1.00
CA ARG A 39 -8.89 -7.17 -1.94
C ARG A 39 -8.32 -7.06 -3.37
N LEU A 40 -7.70 -5.93 -3.73
CA LEU A 40 -7.10 -5.71 -5.07
C LEU A 40 -5.59 -5.96 -5.11
N LEU A 41 -4.92 -6.16 -3.97
CA LEU A 41 -3.49 -6.52 -3.95
C LEU A 41 -3.23 -7.87 -4.64
N LEU A 42 -4.19 -8.79 -4.61
CA LEU A 42 -4.16 -10.05 -5.37
C LEU A 42 -4.23 -9.85 -6.89
N ALA A 43 -4.84 -8.77 -7.37
CA ALA A 43 -4.98 -8.52 -8.80
C ALA A 43 -3.75 -7.84 -9.43
N VAL A 44 -2.98 -7.06 -8.66
CA VAL A 44 -1.75 -6.40 -9.16
C VAL A 44 -0.62 -7.42 -9.33
N ILE A 45 -0.60 -8.48 -8.54
CA ILE A 45 0.36 -9.60 -8.72
C ILE A 45 0.10 -10.35 -10.03
N ALA A 46 -1.13 -10.39 -10.52
CA ALA A 46 -1.49 -11.09 -11.76
C ALA A 46 -1.11 -10.34 -13.04
N SER A 47 -0.96 -9.02 -13.02
CA SER A 47 -0.69 -8.22 -14.23
C SER A 47 0.80 -8.07 -14.61
N LEU A 48 1.75 -8.47 -13.75
CA LEU A 48 3.19 -8.50 -14.07
C LEU A 48 3.65 -9.76 -14.83
N TRP A 49 2.74 -10.64 -15.21
CA TRP A 49 3.08 -11.95 -15.79
C TRP A 49 3.29 -11.95 -17.31
N GLY A 50 3.36 -10.79 -17.95
CA GLY A 50 3.36 -10.67 -19.42
C GLY A 50 4.69 -10.82 -20.15
N MET A 51 5.87 -10.81 -19.52
CA MET A 51 7.13 -10.78 -20.26
C MET A 51 8.31 -11.42 -19.50
N ILE A 52 8.45 -12.72 -19.49
CA ILE A 52 9.79 -13.34 -19.41
C ILE A 52 9.75 -14.68 -20.17
N ALA A 53 10.06 -14.63 -21.46
CA ALA A 53 10.57 -15.80 -22.17
C ALA A 53 12.07 -15.87 -21.89
N MET A 54 12.52 -16.77 -21.01
CA MET A 54 13.92 -17.03 -20.77
C MET A 54 14.41 -18.29 -21.48
N PRO A 55 15.65 -18.28 -22.07
CA PRO A 55 16.23 -19.46 -22.67
C PRO A 55 16.61 -20.48 -21.58
N SER A 56 16.20 -21.71 -21.77
CA SER A 56 16.51 -22.86 -20.93
C SER A 56 18.01 -23.17 -20.98
N ARG A 57 18.76 -22.74 -19.97
CA ARG A 57 20.01 -23.40 -19.57
C ARG A 57 19.66 -24.23 -18.35
N GLY A 58 20.03 -25.52 -18.38
CA GLY A 58 19.80 -26.46 -17.28
C GLY A 58 20.41 -25.92 -15.98
N GLN A 59 19.58 -25.22 -15.23
CA GLN A 59 19.86 -24.86 -13.84
C GLN A 59 19.25 -25.97 -12.99
N GLU A 60 20.07 -26.57 -12.14
CA GLU A 60 19.57 -27.33 -11.00
C GLU A 60 18.51 -26.47 -10.32
N LEU A 61 17.31 -27.02 -10.19
CA LEU A 61 16.21 -26.35 -9.51
C LEU A 61 16.70 -25.97 -8.10
N PRO A 62 16.70 -24.69 -7.74
CA PRO A 62 17.04 -24.31 -6.37
C PRO A 62 16.12 -25.10 -5.45
N SER A 63 16.69 -25.66 -4.37
CA SER A 63 15.95 -26.43 -3.38
C SER A 63 14.71 -25.63 -3.03
N LEU A 64 13.54 -26.23 -3.26
CA LEU A 64 12.24 -25.57 -3.04
C LEU A 64 12.18 -25.14 -1.57
N ILE A 65 12.48 -23.86 -1.31
CA ILE A 65 12.24 -23.28 0.01
C ILE A 65 10.72 -23.27 0.17
N ASN A 66 10.22 -24.19 0.99
CA ASN A 66 8.79 -24.29 1.24
C ASN A 66 8.32 -23.07 2.05
N VAL A 67 7.26 -22.46 1.59
CA VAL A 67 6.53 -21.48 2.39
C VAL A 67 5.88 -22.18 3.58
N VAL A 68 5.70 -21.44 4.65
CA VAL A 68 5.06 -21.94 5.87
C VAL A 68 3.57 -22.05 5.64
N ASP A 69 2.93 -23.09 6.17
CA ASP A 69 1.48 -23.19 6.16
C ASP A 69 0.83 -22.03 6.94
N TYR A 70 -0.26 -21.48 6.39
CA TYR A 70 -0.93 -20.32 6.97
C TYR A 70 -1.38 -20.53 8.42
N SER A 71 -1.68 -21.75 8.83
CA SER A 71 -2.10 -22.07 10.20
C SER A 71 -1.02 -21.75 11.25
N LYS A 72 0.26 -21.71 10.83
CA LYS A 72 1.38 -21.30 11.70
C LYS A 72 1.53 -19.80 11.80
N LEU A 73 1.05 -19.04 10.82
CA LEU A 73 1.14 -17.57 10.77
C LEU A 73 -0.07 -16.89 11.42
N ILE A 74 -1.28 -17.47 11.32
CA ILE A 74 -2.50 -16.94 11.94
C ILE A 74 -2.31 -16.58 13.43
N PRO A 75 -1.68 -17.41 14.29
CA PRO A 75 -1.49 -17.08 15.69
C PRO A 75 -0.56 -15.89 15.99
N LEU A 76 0.08 -15.31 14.96
CA LEU A 76 0.91 -14.13 15.09
C LEU A 76 0.14 -12.82 14.85
N LEU A 77 -1.07 -12.92 14.30
CA LEU A 77 -1.97 -11.79 14.17
C LEU A 77 -2.51 -11.43 15.56
N PRO A 78 -2.32 -10.18 16.02
CA PRO A 78 -2.65 -9.80 17.39
C PRO A 78 -4.16 -9.87 17.67
N ASP A 79 -4.52 -9.99 18.94
CA ASP A 79 -5.89 -9.77 19.38
C ASP A 79 -6.24 -8.29 19.34
N ALA A 80 -7.56 -8.01 19.24
CA ALA A 80 -8.07 -6.65 19.25
C ALA A 80 -7.70 -5.94 20.57
N PRO A 81 -7.10 -4.75 20.52
CA PRO A 81 -6.87 -3.96 21.73
C PRO A 81 -8.18 -3.45 22.32
N ALA A 82 -8.13 -2.98 23.56
CA ALA A 82 -9.29 -2.43 24.24
C ALA A 82 -10.00 -1.34 23.40
N GLY A 83 -11.31 -1.48 23.24
CA GLY A 83 -12.15 -0.58 22.44
C GLY A 83 -12.10 -0.84 20.92
N TRP A 84 -11.42 -1.89 20.48
CA TRP A 84 -11.42 -2.37 19.09
C TRP A 84 -12.14 -3.70 18.97
N THR A 85 -12.70 -3.95 17.81
CA THR A 85 -13.17 -5.27 17.37
C THR A 85 -12.23 -5.78 16.28
N ALA A 86 -12.13 -7.09 16.16
CA ALA A 86 -11.34 -7.73 15.10
C ALA A 86 -12.19 -8.77 14.39
N ASP A 87 -12.02 -8.86 13.09
CA ASP A 87 -12.63 -9.90 12.29
C ASP A 87 -11.90 -11.24 12.53
N LYS A 88 -12.52 -12.33 12.08
CA LYS A 88 -11.86 -13.63 12.09
C LYS A 88 -10.63 -13.56 11.18
N PRO A 89 -9.45 -14.00 11.67
CA PRO A 89 -8.26 -14.02 10.81
C PRO A 89 -8.46 -14.98 9.64
N GLU A 90 -7.99 -14.57 8.47
CA GLU A 90 -8.03 -15.35 7.25
C GLU A 90 -6.60 -15.72 6.81
N GLY A 91 -6.46 -16.84 6.12
CA GLY A 91 -5.17 -17.28 5.61
C GLY A 91 -5.32 -18.21 4.42
N SER A 92 -4.34 -18.13 3.52
CA SER A 92 -4.25 -19.00 2.34
C SER A 92 -2.81 -19.32 2.00
N THR A 93 -2.61 -20.52 1.45
CA THR A 93 -1.37 -20.90 0.77
C THR A 93 -1.72 -21.19 -0.68
N THR A 94 -1.05 -20.51 -1.60
CA THR A 94 -1.28 -20.62 -3.04
C THR A 94 -0.04 -21.19 -3.71
N ASP A 95 -0.23 -22.14 -4.62
CA ASP A 95 0.81 -22.69 -5.49
C ASP A 95 0.36 -22.49 -6.94
N VAL A 96 1.10 -21.68 -7.69
CA VAL A 96 0.84 -21.45 -9.11
C VAL A 96 2.13 -21.69 -9.89
N GLY A 97 2.21 -22.84 -10.57
CA GLY A 97 3.35 -23.17 -11.41
C GLY A 97 4.69 -23.28 -10.68
N GLY A 98 4.66 -23.69 -9.40
CA GLY A 98 5.85 -23.79 -8.54
C GLY A 98 6.16 -22.51 -7.76
N PHE A 99 5.38 -21.43 -7.99
CA PHE A 99 5.45 -20.19 -7.23
C PHE A 99 4.53 -20.32 -6.01
N LYS A 100 5.11 -20.47 -4.83
CA LYS A 100 4.36 -20.63 -3.58
C LYS A 100 4.37 -19.34 -2.78
N LEU A 101 3.20 -18.97 -2.29
CA LEU A 101 2.99 -17.87 -1.36
C LEU A 101 2.04 -18.29 -0.26
N THR A 102 2.32 -17.88 0.95
CA THR A 102 1.37 -17.96 2.06
C THR A 102 1.08 -16.58 2.57
N ASN A 103 -0.19 -16.25 2.69
CA ASN A 103 -0.65 -14.97 3.23
C ASN A 103 -1.65 -15.21 4.35
N VAL A 104 -1.56 -14.41 5.41
CA VAL A 104 -2.58 -14.30 6.46
C VAL A 104 -2.90 -12.83 6.69
N HIS A 105 -4.16 -12.53 7.01
CA HIS A 105 -4.55 -11.16 7.35
C HIS A 105 -5.67 -11.13 8.38
N ARG A 106 -5.82 -9.97 9.02
CA ARG A 106 -6.89 -9.67 9.96
C ARG A 106 -7.19 -8.18 9.96
N ASP A 107 -8.48 -7.87 9.94
CA ASP A 107 -8.97 -6.51 10.01
C ASP A 107 -9.44 -6.16 11.43
N TYR A 108 -9.24 -4.89 11.78
CA TYR A 108 -9.59 -4.33 13.09
C TYR A 108 -10.35 -3.03 12.89
N ARG A 109 -11.33 -2.77 13.76
CA ARG A 109 -12.17 -1.58 13.70
C ARG A 109 -12.42 -1.02 15.09
N LYS A 110 -12.43 0.31 15.21
CA LYS A 110 -12.77 0.99 16.47
C LYS A 110 -14.08 1.74 16.31
N GLY A 111 -15.17 1.17 16.85
CA GLY A 111 -16.53 1.73 16.75
C GLY A 111 -17.31 1.22 15.55
N GLU A 112 -18.45 1.86 15.28
CA GLU A 112 -19.40 1.49 14.23
C GLU A 112 -19.51 2.60 13.18
N GLY A 113 -19.81 2.25 11.90
CA GLY A 113 -19.98 3.17 10.79
C GLY A 113 -18.85 3.15 9.78
N ASP A 114 -18.97 3.98 8.73
CA ASP A 114 -18.06 3.93 7.55
C ASP A 114 -16.78 4.78 7.71
N LYS A 115 -16.79 5.72 8.65
CA LYS A 115 -15.66 6.66 8.87
C LYS A 115 -15.05 6.47 10.26
N VAL A 116 -14.79 5.24 10.61
CA VAL A 116 -14.17 4.89 11.91
C VAL A 116 -12.71 4.49 11.70
N PRO A 117 -11.86 4.60 12.72
CA PRO A 117 -10.49 4.07 12.65
C PRO A 117 -10.48 2.58 12.32
N THR A 118 -9.72 2.21 11.29
CA THR A 118 -9.52 0.82 10.90
C THR A 118 -8.04 0.51 10.80
N THR A 119 -7.69 -0.75 11.00
CA THR A 119 -6.35 -1.29 10.78
C THR A 119 -6.45 -2.64 10.10
N ALA A 120 -5.61 -2.89 9.12
CA ALA A 120 -5.40 -4.21 8.53
C ALA A 120 -3.97 -4.66 8.81
N ILE A 121 -3.79 -5.91 9.22
CA ILE A 121 -2.47 -6.51 9.40
C ILE A 121 -2.37 -7.75 8.53
N SER A 122 -1.32 -7.81 7.70
CA SER A 122 -1.04 -8.94 6.83
C SER A 122 0.38 -9.45 7.03
N ILE A 123 0.56 -10.76 6.93
CA ILE A 123 1.88 -11.41 6.92
C ILE A 123 1.95 -12.26 5.65
N LEU A 124 2.91 -11.95 4.78
CA LEU A 124 3.19 -12.69 3.55
C LEU A 124 4.51 -13.45 3.71
N ASP A 125 4.48 -14.78 3.55
CA ASP A 125 5.69 -15.60 3.40
C ASP A 125 6.10 -15.61 1.93
N SER A 126 7.23 -14.98 1.63
CA SER A 126 7.82 -14.86 0.29
C SER A 126 9.11 -15.66 0.13
N ALA A 127 9.36 -16.65 1.01
CA ALA A 127 10.60 -17.43 1.00
C ALA A 127 10.91 -18.09 -0.35
N ALA A 128 9.89 -18.46 -1.11
CA ALA A 128 10.05 -19.04 -2.44
C ALA A 128 10.44 -18.01 -3.53
N ASN A 129 10.54 -16.72 -3.19
CA ASN A 129 10.72 -15.64 -4.15
C ASN A 129 11.76 -14.61 -3.68
N PRO A 130 13.04 -14.99 -3.53
CA PRO A 130 14.08 -14.10 -3.02
C PRO A 130 14.31 -12.87 -3.89
N ASP A 131 14.18 -12.98 -5.22
CA ASP A 131 14.33 -11.85 -6.14
C ASP A 131 13.24 -10.80 -5.93
N TYR A 132 12.02 -11.23 -5.63
CA TYR A 132 10.92 -10.33 -5.28
C TYR A 132 11.20 -9.58 -3.97
N VAL A 133 11.74 -10.28 -2.96
CA VAL A 133 12.15 -9.68 -1.69
C VAL A 133 13.22 -8.62 -1.92
N GLU A 134 14.27 -8.94 -2.68
CA GLU A 134 15.37 -8.03 -2.97
C GLU A 134 14.88 -6.80 -3.74
N ALA A 135 14.13 -6.98 -4.82
CA ALA A 135 13.61 -5.89 -5.63
C ALA A 135 12.70 -4.95 -4.84
N THR A 136 11.83 -5.51 -3.97
CA THR A 136 10.91 -4.71 -3.16
C THR A 136 11.67 -3.91 -2.11
N THR A 137 12.61 -4.52 -1.39
CA THR A 137 13.35 -3.84 -0.32
C THR A 137 14.40 -2.86 -0.85
N ALA A 138 14.94 -3.08 -2.05
CA ALA A 138 15.83 -2.13 -2.71
C ALA A 138 15.15 -0.77 -2.99
N ALA A 139 13.83 -0.77 -3.20
CA ALA A 139 13.04 0.43 -3.39
C ALA A 139 12.83 1.26 -2.10
N TRP A 140 13.17 0.72 -0.92
CA TRP A 140 12.93 1.37 0.38
C TRP A 140 14.05 2.30 0.83
N ASN A 141 14.80 2.89 -0.10
CA ASN A 141 15.99 3.70 0.21
C ASN A 141 15.79 5.21 0.01
N PHE A 142 14.56 5.68 -0.18
CA PHE A 142 14.26 7.09 -0.38
C PHE A 142 13.36 7.65 0.72
N THR A 143 13.37 8.99 0.83
CA THR A 143 12.47 9.74 1.69
C THR A 143 11.89 10.89 0.90
N THR A 144 10.57 11.05 0.98
CA THR A 144 9.85 12.19 0.43
C THR A 144 8.95 12.79 1.50
N SER A 145 8.70 14.10 1.45
CA SER A 145 7.76 14.79 2.33
C SER A 145 7.12 15.94 1.58
N SER A 146 5.81 16.09 1.73
CA SER A 146 5.01 17.16 1.13
C SER A 146 3.89 17.58 2.07
N THR A 147 3.07 18.54 1.65
CA THR A 147 1.83 18.89 2.37
C THR A 147 0.77 17.80 2.33
N GLU A 148 0.90 16.85 1.41
CA GLU A 148 -0.05 15.75 1.24
C GLU A 148 0.32 14.53 2.08
N GLY A 149 1.59 14.41 2.51
CA GLY A 149 2.06 13.28 3.29
C GLY A 149 3.56 13.03 3.15
N TYR A 150 3.98 11.82 3.49
CA TYR A 150 5.38 11.42 3.39
C TYR A 150 5.54 9.94 3.03
N SER A 151 6.75 9.60 2.58
CA SER A 151 7.24 8.23 2.45
C SER A 151 8.69 8.19 2.95
N LYS A 152 9.04 7.21 3.76
CA LYS A 152 10.39 7.12 4.36
C LYS A 152 10.80 5.69 4.66
N ALA A 153 12.09 5.42 4.55
CA ALA A 153 12.71 4.24 5.13
C ALA A 153 12.65 4.30 6.67
N VAL A 154 12.37 3.17 7.29
CA VAL A 154 12.31 3.03 8.77
C VAL A 154 13.00 1.74 9.19
N THR A 155 13.28 1.63 10.49
CA THR A 155 13.74 0.38 11.11
C THR A 155 12.83 0.07 12.30
N VAL A 156 12.26 -1.12 12.33
CA VAL A 156 11.36 -1.59 13.39
C VAL A 156 11.96 -2.86 14.00
N ASP A 157 12.32 -2.80 15.28
CA ASP A 157 12.97 -3.92 16.00
C ASP A 157 14.15 -4.53 15.24
N GLY A 158 14.99 -3.69 14.61
CA GLY A 158 16.14 -4.10 13.83
C GLY A 158 15.83 -4.63 12.42
N ASN A 159 14.57 -4.66 12.01
CA ASN A 159 14.14 -5.07 10.68
C ASN A 159 13.95 -3.85 9.78
N PRO A 160 14.42 -3.89 8.50
CA PRO A 160 14.17 -2.81 7.56
C PRO A 160 12.70 -2.71 7.22
N GLY A 161 12.21 -1.49 7.04
CA GLY A 161 10.84 -1.22 6.68
C GLY A 161 10.69 0.06 5.88
N PHE A 162 9.48 0.28 5.42
CA PHE A 162 9.09 1.47 4.67
C PHE A 162 7.72 1.93 5.14
N GLU A 163 7.62 3.22 5.44
CA GLU A 163 6.42 3.84 5.97
C GLU A 163 5.94 4.93 5.03
N THR A 164 4.66 4.90 4.68
CA THR A 164 3.98 5.95 3.94
C THR A 164 2.80 6.47 4.75
N PHE A 165 2.51 7.74 4.60
CA PHE A 165 1.36 8.36 5.24
C PHE A 165 0.78 9.46 4.37
N GLU A 166 -0.54 9.47 4.20
CA GLU A 166 -1.33 10.47 3.51
C GLU A 166 -2.16 11.26 4.52
N ASN A 167 -2.01 12.60 4.53
CA ASN A 167 -2.71 13.48 5.46
C ASN A 167 -4.22 13.49 5.20
N GLU A 168 -4.64 13.44 3.92
CA GLU A 168 -6.04 13.31 3.54
C GLU A 168 -6.53 11.88 3.87
N GLY A 169 -7.56 11.76 4.69
CA GLY A 169 -8.08 10.46 5.15
C GLY A 169 -7.24 9.78 6.22
N LYS A 170 -6.09 10.36 6.60
CA LYS A 170 -5.17 9.80 7.60
C LYS A 170 -4.88 8.31 7.32
N HIS A 171 -4.45 8.06 6.09
CA HIS A 171 -4.14 6.72 5.61
C HIS A 171 -2.63 6.47 5.72
N GLY A 172 -2.26 5.45 6.46
CA GLY A 172 -0.87 5.06 6.65
C GLY A 172 -0.62 3.61 6.27
N THR A 173 0.57 3.31 5.75
CA THR A 173 1.03 1.95 5.51
C THR A 173 2.46 1.79 5.99
N LEU A 174 2.72 0.71 6.72
CA LEU A 174 4.04 0.31 7.17
C LEU A 174 4.32 -1.11 6.69
N TRP A 175 5.40 -1.27 5.92
CA TRP A 175 5.96 -2.58 5.55
C TRP A 175 7.21 -2.84 6.37
N ILE A 176 7.36 -4.07 6.85
CA ILE A 176 8.54 -4.52 7.59
C ILE A 176 8.99 -5.85 6.97
N MET A 177 10.27 -5.95 6.60
CA MET A 177 10.87 -7.19 6.12
C MET A 177 11.50 -7.94 7.28
N VAL A 178 10.86 -9.04 7.70
CA VAL A 178 11.31 -9.86 8.82
C VAL A 178 12.07 -11.07 8.31
N ALA A 179 13.29 -11.25 8.81
CA ALA A 179 14.20 -12.39 8.50
C ALA A 179 14.47 -12.58 6.99
N LYS A 180 14.39 -11.52 6.17
CA LYS A 180 14.51 -11.57 4.69
C LYS A 180 13.53 -12.57 4.05
N ARG A 181 12.39 -12.78 4.69
CA ARG A 181 11.41 -13.79 4.29
C ARG A 181 9.97 -13.30 4.36
N TYR A 182 9.60 -12.69 5.48
CA TYR A 182 8.24 -12.30 5.75
C TYR A 182 8.04 -10.80 5.51
N PHE A 183 7.07 -10.44 4.67
CA PHE A 183 6.55 -9.09 4.62
C PHE A 183 5.42 -8.96 5.64
N LEU A 184 5.66 -8.18 6.69
CA LEU A 184 4.61 -7.72 7.59
C LEU A 184 4.13 -6.37 7.07
N GLN A 185 2.84 -6.27 6.76
CA GLN A 185 2.18 -5.03 6.38
C GLN A 185 1.17 -4.63 7.43
N ILE A 186 1.19 -3.35 7.78
CA ILE A 186 0.20 -2.71 8.65
C ILE A 186 -0.34 -1.53 7.88
N GLU A 187 -1.65 -1.50 7.69
CA GLU A 187 -2.38 -0.41 7.04
C GLU A 187 -3.36 0.21 8.05
N THR A 188 -3.38 1.53 8.15
CA THR A 188 -4.26 2.27 9.05
C THR A 188 -5.07 3.29 8.29
N GLN A 189 -6.33 3.50 8.66
CA GLN A 189 -7.17 4.55 8.13
C GLN A 189 -7.83 5.31 9.27
N GLN A 190 -8.03 6.63 9.09
CA GLN A 190 -8.60 7.53 10.09
C GLN A 190 -7.81 7.53 11.41
N GLN A 191 -6.48 7.33 11.34
CA GLN A 191 -5.58 7.30 12.49
C GLN A 191 -4.38 8.22 12.26
N GLU A 192 -3.74 8.66 13.35
CA GLU A 192 -2.49 9.42 13.28
C GLU A 192 -1.31 8.52 12.88
N PRO A 193 -0.21 9.08 12.31
CA PRO A 193 0.95 8.30 11.87
C PRO A 193 1.54 7.38 12.94
N ALA A 194 1.50 7.81 14.21
CA ALA A 194 2.01 7.02 15.33
C ALA A 194 1.33 5.66 15.49
N ALA A 195 0.09 5.53 15.02
CA ALA A 195 -0.67 4.27 15.10
C ALA A 195 0.03 3.12 14.36
N LEU A 196 0.74 3.40 13.26
CA LEU A 196 1.51 2.39 12.52
C LEU A 196 2.52 1.68 13.43
N GLN A 197 3.29 2.44 14.18
CA GLN A 197 4.29 1.90 15.10
C GLN A 197 3.66 1.24 16.34
N GLU A 198 2.52 1.75 16.80
CA GLU A 198 1.78 1.15 17.91
C GLU A 198 1.21 -0.22 17.54
N TRP A 199 0.71 -0.37 16.32
CA TRP A 199 0.24 -1.66 15.81
C TRP A 199 1.40 -2.62 15.54
N ALA A 200 2.53 -2.13 15.02
CA ALA A 200 3.72 -2.95 14.80
C ALA A 200 4.21 -3.61 16.08
N LYS A 201 4.21 -2.90 17.21
CA LYS A 201 4.60 -3.43 18.52
C LYS A 201 3.72 -4.57 19.03
N ARG A 202 2.53 -4.75 18.47
CA ARG A 202 1.60 -5.84 18.84
C ARG A 202 1.90 -7.15 18.13
N VAL A 203 2.68 -7.10 17.04
CA VAL A 203 3.11 -8.30 16.32
C VAL A 203 4.45 -8.75 16.88
N ASP A 204 4.52 -10.01 17.30
CA ASP A 204 5.79 -10.59 17.77
C ASP A 204 6.69 -10.94 16.57
N VAL A 205 7.46 -9.93 16.12
CA VAL A 205 8.39 -10.08 14.98
C VAL A 205 9.52 -11.07 15.27
N LYS A 206 9.88 -11.29 16.55
CA LYS A 206 10.89 -12.29 16.94
C LYS A 206 10.36 -13.69 16.77
N LYS A 207 9.11 -13.93 17.19
CA LYS A 207 8.43 -15.19 16.99
C LYS A 207 8.21 -15.45 15.49
N LEU A 208 7.83 -14.43 14.71
CA LEU A 208 7.72 -14.54 13.25
C LEU A 208 9.04 -14.93 12.61
N ALA A 209 10.15 -14.29 12.98
CA ALA A 209 11.49 -14.62 12.47
C ALA A 209 11.95 -16.04 12.79
N ALA A 210 11.44 -16.64 13.86
CA ALA A 210 11.80 -17.99 14.30
C ALA A 210 11.03 -19.11 13.55
N ILE A 211 9.96 -18.78 12.84
CA ILE A 211 9.18 -19.77 12.05
C ILE A 211 9.98 -20.15 10.79
N LYS A 212 10.09 -21.46 10.57
CA LYS A 212 10.82 -22.04 9.44
C LYS A 212 9.92 -22.91 8.58
#